data_53932c9ca873e7df29d59a711dbc41d3
#
_entry.id   53932c9ca873e7df29d59a711dbc41d3
#
_cell.length_a   1.000
_cell.length_b   1.000
_cell.length_c   1.000
_cell.angle_alpha   90.00
_cell.angle_beta   90.00
_cell.angle_gamma   90.00
#
_symmetry.space_group_name_H-M   'P 1'
#
loop_
_entity.id
_entity.type
_entity.pdbx_description
1 polymer ?
#
loop_
_entity_poly.entity_id
_entity_poly.type
_entity_poly.pdbx_seq_one_letter_code
_entity_poly.pdbx_strand_id
1 'polypeptide(L)'
;MNAVSALDADEAHGAPRARRIGALALRLAKAALDTLYPPTCLACRAATDRHGALCPRCWSAMRFIERPFCERLGTPFEHDLGQGLISPQAMADPPAFGRARAVARFEDGPARTLVHRLKYSDRAELARPIASWMARAGADLLADADLLIPVPLHAMRLWRRRFNQAAALTAEISRRTGKPCNLAALRRIKATRSQVGLSRAQRAENVQGAFRIAEGAGVRGLNVVLVDDV
;
A
#
# COMPACT_ATOMS: atom_id res chain seq x y z
N MET A 1 -20.58 64.10 -23.34
CA MET A 1 -19.11 64.17 -23.60
C MET A 1 -18.49 62.88 -23.09
N ASN A 2 -17.85 62.19 -24.05
CA ASN A 2 -16.90 61.07 -23.93
C ASN A 2 -17.48 59.72 -23.47
N ALA A 3 -17.79 58.74 -24.30
CA ALA A 3 -16.97 57.98 -25.28
C ALA A 3 -15.71 57.41 -24.65
N VAL A 4 -15.67 56.06 -24.51
CA VAL A 4 -14.57 55.12 -24.70
C VAL A 4 -15.17 53.78 -24.28
N SER A 5 -15.42 52.94 -25.09
CA SER A 5 -14.74 52.12 -26.11
C SER A 5 -14.82 50.67 -25.67
N ALA A 6 -15.52 49.91 -26.47
CA ALA A 6 -15.43 48.43 -26.52
C ALA A 6 -13.99 48.03 -26.80
N LEU A 7 -13.59 46.91 -26.31
CA LEU A 7 -12.62 45.90 -26.77
C LEU A 7 -12.23 45.08 -25.57
N ASP A 8 -12.69 43.87 -25.47
CA ASP A 8 -11.88 42.70 -25.61
C ASP A 8 -12.78 41.46 -25.47
N ALA A 9 -13.33 41.11 -26.62
CA ALA A 9 -13.78 39.76 -26.86
C ALA A 9 -12.57 39.01 -27.41
N ASP A 10 -12.47 37.75 -27.04
CA ASP A 10 -11.72 36.72 -27.75
C ASP A 10 -10.26 36.49 -27.34
N GLU A 11 -10.07 35.67 -26.33
CA GLU A 11 -8.92 34.76 -26.31
C GLU A 11 -9.29 33.39 -25.72
N ALA A 12 -10.17 32.69 -26.44
CA ALA A 12 -10.27 31.22 -26.32
C ALA A 12 -9.03 30.61 -26.99
N HIS A 13 -7.87 30.63 -26.33
CA HIS A 13 -6.63 30.02 -26.84
C HIS A 13 -6.76 28.51 -26.81
N GLY A 14 -7.07 27.96 -27.98
CA GLY A 14 -7.01 26.55 -28.29
C GLY A 14 -5.62 26.00 -27.96
N ALA A 15 -5.58 24.92 -27.17
CA ALA A 15 -4.34 24.21 -26.84
C ALA A 15 -3.51 23.96 -28.11
N PRO A 16 -2.21 24.30 -28.13
CA PRO A 16 -1.38 24.28 -29.35
C PRO A 16 -1.43 22.91 -30.03
N ARG A 17 -1.56 22.87 -31.34
CA ARG A 17 -1.65 21.66 -32.17
C ARG A 17 -0.60 20.60 -31.82
N ALA A 18 0.60 21.01 -31.43
CA ALA A 18 1.68 20.13 -30.99
C ALA A 18 1.28 19.27 -29.75
N ARG A 19 0.54 19.83 -28.79
CA ARG A 19 0.04 19.06 -27.61
C ARG A 19 -1.02 18.03 -28.01
N ARG A 20 -1.86 18.33 -29.00
CA ARG A 20 -2.88 17.40 -29.52
C ARG A 20 -2.26 16.23 -30.29
N ILE A 21 -1.25 16.51 -31.12
CA ILE A 21 -0.50 15.47 -31.87
C ILE A 21 0.26 14.57 -30.89
N GLY A 22 0.94 15.12 -29.88
CA GLY A 22 1.62 14.34 -28.86
C GLY A 22 0.67 13.46 -28.04
N ALA A 23 -0.51 13.97 -27.69
CA ALA A 23 -1.53 13.18 -26.97
C ALA A 23 -2.11 12.04 -27.83
N LEU A 24 -2.30 12.26 -29.13
CA LEU A 24 -2.76 11.23 -30.06
C LEU A 24 -1.69 10.15 -30.27
N ALA A 25 -0.44 10.54 -30.50
CA ALA A 25 0.68 9.60 -30.63
C ALA A 25 0.84 8.73 -29.36
N LEU A 26 0.72 9.34 -28.17
CA LEU A 26 0.78 8.61 -26.90
C LEU A 26 -0.39 7.62 -26.74
N ARG A 27 -1.60 7.99 -27.18
CA ARG A 27 -2.77 7.09 -27.18
C ARG A 27 -2.58 5.92 -28.14
N LEU A 28 -2.07 6.15 -29.33
CA LEU A 28 -1.80 5.10 -30.33
C LEU A 28 -0.70 4.16 -29.84
N ALA A 29 0.39 4.70 -29.29
CA ALA A 29 1.47 3.90 -28.71
C ALA A 29 0.95 3.04 -27.55
N LYS A 30 0.10 3.62 -26.67
CA LYS A 30 -0.54 2.86 -25.60
C LYS A 30 -1.46 1.75 -26.14
N ALA A 31 -2.28 2.03 -27.12
CA ALA A 31 -3.16 1.02 -27.74
C ALA A 31 -2.37 -0.13 -28.39
N ALA A 32 -1.26 0.18 -29.06
CA ALA A 32 -0.36 -0.82 -29.61
C ALA A 32 0.29 -1.68 -28.52
N LEU A 33 0.75 -1.06 -27.43
CA LEU A 33 1.27 -1.77 -26.25
C LEU A 33 0.20 -2.64 -25.58
N ASP A 34 -1.02 -2.14 -25.42
CA ASP A 34 -2.13 -2.90 -24.84
C ASP A 34 -2.56 -4.09 -25.73
N THR A 35 -2.30 -4.02 -27.04
CA THR A 35 -2.51 -5.14 -27.97
C THR A 35 -1.45 -6.23 -27.79
N LEU A 36 -0.18 -5.85 -27.61
CA LEU A 36 0.92 -6.79 -27.39
C LEU A 36 0.96 -7.32 -25.95
N TYR A 37 0.60 -6.48 -24.98
CA TYR A 37 0.56 -6.80 -23.55
C TYR A 37 -0.80 -6.40 -22.98
N PRO A 38 -1.85 -7.20 -23.24
CA PRO A 38 -3.18 -6.84 -22.79
C PRO A 38 -3.26 -6.73 -21.25
N PRO A 39 -4.00 -5.73 -20.75
CA PRO A 39 -4.18 -5.58 -19.33
C PRO A 39 -4.89 -6.80 -18.75
N THR A 40 -4.31 -7.35 -17.67
CA THR A 40 -4.81 -8.54 -17.02
C THR A 40 -5.02 -8.32 -15.52
N CYS A 41 -5.98 -9.04 -14.97
CA CYS A 41 -6.30 -9.03 -13.56
C CYS A 41 -5.09 -9.39 -12.70
N LEU A 42 -4.80 -8.57 -11.71
CA LEU A 42 -3.68 -8.77 -10.78
C LEU A 42 -3.76 -10.12 -10.04
N ALA A 43 -4.96 -10.65 -9.79
CA ALA A 43 -5.15 -11.91 -9.07
C ALA A 43 -5.29 -13.12 -10.01
N CYS A 44 -6.22 -13.16 -10.96
CA CYS A 44 -6.52 -14.35 -11.75
C CYS A 44 -6.00 -14.33 -13.19
N ARG A 45 -5.43 -13.20 -13.66
CA ARG A 45 -4.95 -12.97 -15.02
C ARG A 45 -6.03 -12.93 -16.11
N ALA A 46 -7.31 -12.93 -15.77
CA ALA A 46 -8.37 -12.66 -16.74
C ALA A 46 -8.18 -11.26 -17.33
N ALA A 47 -8.66 -11.03 -18.57
CA ALA A 47 -8.59 -9.71 -19.20
C ALA A 47 -9.32 -8.66 -18.36
N THR A 48 -8.77 -7.44 -18.36
CA THR A 48 -9.34 -6.27 -17.69
C THR A 48 -9.28 -5.07 -18.62
N ASP A 49 -10.00 -4.01 -18.29
CA ASP A 49 -10.03 -2.75 -19.04
C ASP A 49 -8.78 -1.88 -18.84
N ARG A 50 -8.00 -2.15 -17.80
CA ARG A 50 -6.79 -1.37 -17.46
C ARG A 50 -5.77 -2.19 -16.68
N HIS A 51 -4.50 -1.82 -16.83
CA HIS A 51 -3.41 -2.38 -16.05
C HIS A 51 -3.57 -2.02 -14.55
N GLY A 52 -3.13 -2.93 -13.69
CA GLY A 52 -3.16 -2.72 -12.24
C GLY A 52 -4.54 -2.87 -11.61
N ALA A 53 -5.52 -3.46 -12.31
CA ALA A 53 -6.87 -3.69 -11.82
C ALA A 53 -7.12 -5.15 -11.43
N LEU A 54 -8.14 -5.36 -10.62
CA LEU A 54 -8.80 -6.64 -10.45
C LEU A 54 -9.99 -6.74 -11.40
N CYS A 55 -10.26 -7.93 -11.94
CA CYS A 55 -11.51 -8.17 -12.67
C CYS A 55 -12.70 -8.14 -11.68
N PRO A 56 -13.96 -7.96 -12.15
CA PRO A 56 -15.14 -7.87 -11.29
C PRO A 56 -15.25 -9.06 -10.31
N ARG A 57 -15.00 -10.28 -10.79
CA ARG A 57 -15.03 -11.48 -9.96
C ARG A 57 -14.03 -11.44 -8.81
N CYS A 58 -12.77 -11.04 -9.10
CA CYS A 58 -11.75 -10.94 -8.05
C CYS A 58 -12.01 -9.76 -7.13
N TRP A 59 -12.55 -8.66 -7.63
CA TRP A 59 -12.92 -7.52 -6.81
C TRP A 59 -14.03 -7.89 -5.82
N SER A 60 -15.10 -8.55 -6.27
CA SER A 60 -16.19 -8.98 -5.41
C SER A 60 -15.79 -10.04 -4.38
N ALA A 61 -14.75 -10.83 -4.70
CA ALA A 61 -14.18 -11.81 -3.77
C ALA A 61 -13.18 -11.23 -2.78
N MET A 62 -12.77 -9.95 -2.93
CA MET A 62 -11.93 -9.27 -1.93
C MET A 62 -12.75 -8.95 -0.69
N ARG A 63 -12.29 -9.42 0.45
CA ARG A 63 -12.86 -9.08 1.76
C ARG A 63 -12.15 -7.85 2.32
N PHE A 64 -12.46 -6.68 1.74
CA PHE A 64 -11.92 -5.42 2.24
C PHE A 64 -12.33 -5.19 3.69
N ILE A 65 -11.42 -4.61 4.48
CA ILE A 65 -11.70 -4.20 5.85
C ILE A 65 -12.07 -2.71 5.82
N GLU A 66 -13.34 -2.46 6.09
CA GLU A 66 -13.92 -1.13 6.21
C GLU A 66 -14.54 -0.99 7.60
N ARG A 67 -14.89 0.26 8.00
CA ARG A 67 -15.60 0.48 9.27
C ARG A 67 -16.95 -0.27 9.27
N PRO A 68 -17.37 -0.82 10.41
CA PRO A 68 -16.78 -0.70 11.75
C PRO A 68 -15.65 -1.70 12.03
N PHE A 69 -14.58 -1.24 12.67
CA PHE A 69 -13.46 -2.07 13.10
C PHE A 69 -12.88 -1.59 14.45
N CYS A 70 -12.13 -2.45 15.14
CA CYS A 70 -11.41 -2.12 16.35
C CYS A 70 -10.37 -1.02 16.09
N GLU A 71 -10.45 0.12 16.79
CA GLU A 71 -9.56 1.25 16.56
C GLU A 71 -8.08 0.91 16.80
N ARG A 72 -7.80 -0.05 17.67
CA ARG A 72 -6.43 -0.46 17.98
C ARG A 72 -5.90 -1.54 17.03
N LEU A 73 -6.67 -2.60 16.81
CA LEU A 73 -6.22 -3.76 16.03
C LEU A 73 -6.57 -3.67 14.55
N GLY A 74 -7.54 -2.84 14.15
CA GLY A 74 -8.08 -2.81 12.79
C GLY A 74 -8.87 -4.06 12.41
N THR A 75 -9.23 -4.91 13.37
CA THR A 75 -10.07 -6.10 13.14
C THR A 75 -11.52 -5.69 12.97
N PRO A 76 -12.21 -6.12 11.89
CA PRO A 76 -13.60 -5.73 11.65
C PRO A 76 -14.53 -6.30 12.72
N PHE A 77 -15.54 -5.52 13.09
CA PHE A 77 -16.68 -5.97 13.88
C PHE A 77 -17.75 -6.54 12.95
N GLU A 78 -18.57 -7.46 13.48
CA GLU A 78 -19.71 -8.02 12.72
C GLU A 78 -20.88 -7.04 12.64
N HIS A 79 -21.00 -6.17 13.66
CA HIS A 79 -22.07 -5.18 13.77
C HIS A 79 -21.48 -3.80 14.04
N ASP A 80 -22.20 -2.77 13.62
CA ASP A 80 -21.85 -1.38 13.95
C ASP A 80 -22.25 -1.11 15.42
N LEU A 81 -21.25 -1.01 16.26
CA LEU A 81 -21.39 -0.70 17.68
C LEU A 81 -21.03 0.77 17.99
N GLY A 82 -20.85 1.60 16.96
CA GLY A 82 -20.41 2.99 17.06
C GLY A 82 -18.93 3.19 16.76
N GLN A 83 -18.48 4.45 16.87
CA GLN A 83 -17.10 4.83 16.55
C GLN A 83 -16.19 4.76 17.79
N GLY A 84 -14.87 4.63 17.56
CA GLY A 84 -13.87 4.69 18.63
C GLY A 84 -13.76 3.43 19.48
N LEU A 85 -14.41 2.34 19.11
CA LEU A 85 -14.46 1.14 19.94
C LEU A 85 -13.18 0.31 19.84
N ILE A 86 -12.77 -0.19 21.00
CA ILE A 86 -11.66 -1.13 21.15
C ILE A 86 -12.26 -2.52 21.46
N SER A 87 -11.79 -3.52 20.72
CA SER A 87 -12.26 -4.91 20.93
C SER A 87 -11.85 -5.45 22.30
N PRO A 88 -12.64 -6.38 22.89
CA PRO A 88 -12.27 -7.05 24.14
C PRO A 88 -10.87 -7.69 24.09
N GLN A 89 -10.51 -8.23 22.94
CA GLN A 89 -9.17 -8.79 22.71
C GLN A 89 -8.06 -7.75 22.88
N ALA A 90 -8.25 -6.54 22.33
CA ALA A 90 -7.26 -5.46 22.42
C ALA A 90 -7.19 -4.85 23.84
N MET A 91 -8.24 -4.98 24.62
CA MET A 91 -8.27 -4.58 26.03
C MET A 91 -7.58 -5.60 26.92
N ALA A 92 -7.85 -6.89 26.71
CA ALA A 92 -7.29 -7.99 27.52
C ALA A 92 -5.80 -8.19 27.28
N ASP A 93 -5.33 -8.01 26.03
CA ASP A 93 -3.93 -8.18 25.62
C ASP A 93 -3.52 -7.02 24.69
N PRO A 94 -3.25 -5.83 25.28
CA PRO A 94 -2.96 -4.64 24.51
C PRO A 94 -1.63 -4.78 23.75
N PRO A 95 -1.62 -4.55 22.41
CA PRO A 95 -0.41 -4.59 21.63
C PRO A 95 0.52 -3.43 21.98
N ALA A 96 1.82 -3.59 21.69
CA ALA A 96 2.81 -2.52 21.89
C ALA A 96 2.61 -1.32 20.95
N PHE A 97 1.89 -1.50 19.83
CA PHE A 97 1.57 -0.40 18.89
C PHE A 97 0.25 0.30 19.28
N GLY A 98 0.12 1.56 18.87
CA GLY A 98 -1.08 2.35 19.12
C GLY A 98 -2.26 1.88 18.28
N ARG A 99 -2.07 1.80 16.97
CA ARG A 99 -3.12 1.43 16.00
C ARG A 99 -2.56 0.59 14.86
N ALA A 100 -3.39 -0.30 14.31
CA ALA A 100 -3.08 -1.02 13.08
C ALA A 100 -4.25 -0.91 12.08
N ARG A 101 -3.94 -0.96 10.80
CA ARG A 101 -4.92 -1.01 9.72
C ARG A 101 -4.49 -2.04 8.70
N ALA A 102 -5.45 -2.73 8.12
CA ALA A 102 -5.21 -3.69 7.04
C ALA A 102 -6.19 -3.44 5.90
N VAL A 103 -5.77 -3.76 4.68
CA VAL A 103 -6.58 -3.54 3.47
C VAL A 103 -7.73 -4.53 3.39
N ALA A 104 -7.44 -5.81 3.65
CA ALA A 104 -8.38 -6.90 3.49
C ALA A 104 -8.04 -8.05 4.44
N ARG A 105 -9.03 -8.93 4.67
CA ARG A 105 -8.79 -10.19 5.39
C ARG A 105 -7.84 -11.07 4.59
N PHE A 106 -6.83 -11.60 5.24
CA PHE A 106 -5.88 -12.54 4.65
C PHE A 106 -6.44 -13.95 4.70
N GLU A 107 -7.34 -14.24 3.78
CA GLU A 107 -8.04 -15.52 3.60
C GLU A 107 -7.73 -16.08 2.21
N ASP A 108 -8.17 -17.32 1.94
CA ASP A 108 -8.06 -17.89 0.61
C ASP A 108 -8.85 -17.04 -0.40
N GLY A 109 -8.19 -16.70 -1.49
CA GLY A 109 -8.78 -15.84 -2.50
C GLY A 109 -7.81 -14.80 -3.07
N PRO A 110 -8.34 -13.68 -3.61
CA PRO A 110 -7.53 -12.68 -4.29
C PRO A 110 -6.49 -12.02 -3.39
N ALA A 111 -6.82 -11.72 -2.13
CA ALA A 111 -5.89 -11.07 -1.18
C ALA A 111 -4.62 -11.91 -0.99
N ARG A 112 -4.79 -13.20 -0.66
CA ARG A 112 -3.66 -14.15 -0.51
C ARG A 112 -2.87 -14.30 -1.80
N THR A 113 -3.55 -14.38 -2.94
CA THR A 113 -2.92 -14.48 -4.26
C THR A 113 -2.04 -13.26 -4.56
N LEU A 114 -2.53 -12.04 -4.28
CA LEU A 114 -1.78 -10.79 -4.49
C LEU A 114 -0.52 -10.73 -3.63
N VAL A 115 -0.65 -11.02 -2.34
CA VAL A 115 0.49 -11.06 -1.41
C VAL A 115 1.51 -12.11 -1.85
N HIS A 116 1.04 -13.29 -2.27
CA HIS A 116 1.92 -14.35 -2.76
C HIS A 116 2.68 -13.92 -4.03
N ARG A 117 2.00 -13.29 -4.97
CA ARG A 117 2.62 -12.75 -6.18
C ARG A 117 3.60 -11.64 -5.88
N LEU A 118 3.28 -10.73 -4.97
CA LEU A 118 4.19 -9.69 -4.53
C LEU A 118 5.46 -10.30 -3.90
N LYS A 119 5.33 -11.43 -3.18
CA LYS A 119 6.48 -12.11 -2.53
C LYS A 119 7.38 -12.92 -3.47
N TYR A 120 6.82 -13.50 -4.53
CA TYR A 120 7.51 -14.58 -5.28
C TYR A 120 7.57 -14.38 -6.80
N SER A 121 7.03 -13.29 -7.36
CA SER A 121 6.90 -13.18 -8.80
C SER A 121 7.68 -12.04 -9.44
N ASP A 122 8.65 -11.42 -8.79
CA ASP A 122 9.40 -10.24 -9.30
C ASP A 122 8.48 -9.12 -9.87
N ARG A 123 7.24 -9.05 -9.37
CA ARG A 123 6.21 -8.14 -9.85
C ARG A 123 6.14 -6.88 -9.01
N ALA A 124 7.18 -6.06 -9.09
CA ALA A 124 7.22 -4.77 -8.43
C ALA A 124 6.04 -3.86 -8.83
N GLU A 125 5.46 -4.07 -10.04
CA GLU A 125 4.28 -3.35 -10.49
C GLU A 125 3.04 -3.55 -9.62
N LEU A 126 2.97 -4.66 -8.84
CA LEU A 126 1.90 -4.90 -7.87
C LEU A 126 1.97 -3.94 -6.68
N ALA A 127 3.12 -3.38 -6.37
CA ALA A 127 3.29 -2.46 -5.25
C ALA A 127 2.40 -1.21 -5.39
N ARG A 128 2.27 -0.67 -6.60
CA ARG A 128 1.46 0.53 -6.88
C ARG A 128 -0.01 0.40 -6.48
N PRO A 129 -0.78 -0.58 -7.03
CA PRO A 129 -2.19 -0.73 -6.68
C PRO A 129 -2.38 -1.13 -5.22
N ILE A 130 -1.54 -2.01 -4.67
CA ILE A 130 -1.62 -2.44 -3.28
C ILE A 130 -1.34 -1.24 -2.34
N ALA A 131 -0.30 -0.46 -2.60
CA ALA A 131 0.01 0.74 -1.83
C ALA A 131 -1.12 1.78 -1.89
N SER A 132 -1.85 1.87 -3.01
CA SER A 132 -3.03 2.73 -3.12
C SER A 132 -4.14 2.30 -2.15
N TRP A 133 -4.40 1.00 -2.06
CA TRP A 133 -5.37 0.46 -1.10
C TRP A 133 -4.89 0.61 0.34
N MET A 134 -3.59 0.40 0.59
CA MET A 134 -2.99 0.60 1.92
C MET A 134 -3.07 2.06 2.37
N ALA A 135 -2.77 3.01 1.49
CA ALA A 135 -2.89 4.44 1.80
C ALA A 135 -4.32 4.86 2.12
N ARG A 136 -5.32 4.25 1.44
CA ARG A 136 -6.73 4.47 1.75
C ARG A 136 -7.13 3.86 3.08
N ALA A 137 -6.79 2.58 3.30
CA ALA A 137 -7.15 1.86 4.53
C ALA A 137 -6.48 2.45 5.77
N GLY A 138 -5.26 2.96 5.64
CA GLY A 138 -4.48 3.57 6.71
C GLY A 138 -4.49 5.11 6.70
N ALA A 139 -5.48 5.75 6.09
CA ALA A 139 -5.51 7.20 5.94
C ALA A 139 -5.42 7.95 7.28
N ASP A 140 -6.07 7.43 8.32
CA ASP A 140 -6.02 7.95 9.67
C ASP A 140 -4.65 7.76 10.35
N LEU A 141 -3.95 6.67 10.07
CA LEU A 141 -2.57 6.47 10.53
C LEU A 141 -1.60 7.42 9.82
N LEU A 142 -1.81 7.59 8.51
CA LEU A 142 -0.98 8.44 7.68
C LEU A 142 -1.16 9.93 8.00
N ALA A 143 -2.36 10.34 8.45
CA ALA A 143 -2.60 11.71 8.90
C ALA A 143 -1.65 12.10 10.04
N ASP A 144 -1.49 11.22 11.02
CA ASP A 144 -0.70 11.45 12.23
C ASP A 144 0.79 11.03 12.08
N ALA A 145 1.16 10.39 10.97
CA ALA A 145 2.50 9.85 10.76
C ALA A 145 3.52 10.95 10.46
N ASP A 146 4.66 10.89 11.14
CA ASP A 146 5.85 11.68 10.83
C ASP A 146 6.78 10.92 9.87
N LEU A 147 6.82 9.58 9.97
CA LEU A 147 7.75 8.75 9.22
C LEU A 147 7.16 7.37 8.89
N LEU A 148 7.39 6.91 7.66
CA LEU A 148 7.06 5.56 7.22
C LEU A 148 8.32 4.70 7.22
N ILE A 149 8.24 3.50 7.79
CA ILE A 149 9.35 2.54 7.85
C ILE A 149 8.86 1.17 7.40
N PRO A 150 9.52 0.51 6.43
CA PRO A 150 9.18 -0.85 6.05
C PRO A 150 9.66 -1.86 7.10
N VAL A 151 8.90 -2.93 7.27
CA VAL A 151 9.40 -4.10 7.99
C VAL A 151 10.53 -4.75 7.17
N PRO A 152 11.74 -4.89 7.73
CA PRO A 152 12.89 -5.37 6.98
C PRO A 152 12.91 -6.89 6.84
N LEU A 153 13.38 -7.35 5.70
CA LEU A 153 13.76 -8.74 5.50
C LEU A 153 15.17 -9.00 6.05
N HIS A 154 15.44 -10.22 6.51
CA HIS A 154 16.82 -10.65 6.78
C HIS A 154 17.61 -10.74 5.47
N ALA A 155 18.92 -10.42 5.51
CA ALA A 155 19.79 -10.37 4.33
C ALA A 155 19.67 -11.61 3.42
N MET A 156 19.64 -12.83 4.00
CA MET A 156 19.46 -14.07 3.24
C MET A 156 18.13 -14.11 2.47
N ARG A 157 17.03 -13.63 3.09
CA ARG A 157 15.72 -13.57 2.40
C ARG A 157 15.70 -12.48 1.35
N LEU A 158 16.35 -11.35 1.60
CA LEU A 158 16.49 -10.27 0.63
C LEU A 158 17.25 -10.75 -0.61
N TRP A 159 18.35 -11.46 -0.42
CA TRP A 159 19.12 -12.06 -1.51
C TRP A 159 18.28 -13.03 -2.36
N ARG A 160 17.48 -13.93 -1.72
CA ARG A 160 16.60 -14.87 -2.43
C ARG A 160 15.45 -14.18 -3.16
N ARG A 161 14.88 -13.10 -2.58
CA ARG A 161 13.72 -12.40 -3.13
C ARG A 161 14.08 -11.24 -4.02
N ARG A 162 15.37 -10.87 -4.09
CA ARG A 162 15.92 -9.73 -4.85
C ARG A 162 15.41 -8.35 -4.42
N PHE A 163 14.27 -8.24 -3.73
CA PHE A 163 13.74 -6.98 -3.22
C PHE A 163 12.95 -7.19 -1.92
N ASN A 164 12.76 -6.09 -1.16
CA ASN A 164 11.91 -6.07 0.01
C ASN A 164 10.53 -5.51 -0.38
N GLN A 165 9.49 -6.35 -0.31
CA GLN A 165 8.13 -6.01 -0.66
C GLN A 165 7.60 -4.85 0.19
N ALA A 166 7.83 -4.89 1.51
CA ALA A 166 7.44 -3.83 2.42
C ALA A 166 8.13 -2.50 2.05
N ALA A 167 9.41 -2.52 1.63
CA ALA A 167 10.11 -1.32 1.18
C ALA A 167 9.50 -0.73 -0.10
N ALA A 168 9.14 -1.59 -1.07
CA ALA A 168 8.47 -1.14 -2.30
C ALA A 168 7.09 -0.53 -2.01
N LEU A 169 6.32 -1.15 -1.11
CA LEU A 169 5.03 -0.61 -0.65
C LEU A 169 5.21 0.73 0.07
N THR A 170 6.18 0.82 1.00
CA THR A 170 6.48 2.04 1.74
C THR A 170 6.87 3.20 0.82
N ALA A 171 7.77 2.96 -0.14
CA ALA A 171 8.18 3.97 -1.10
C ALA A 171 7.00 4.46 -1.95
N GLU A 172 6.12 3.57 -2.37
CA GLU A 172 4.95 3.94 -3.16
C GLU A 172 3.89 4.69 -2.33
N ILE A 173 3.68 4.32 -1.06
CA ILE A 173 2.82 5.07 -0.12
C ILE A 173 3.41 6.47 0.10
N SER A 174 4.71 6.57 0.40
CA SER A 174 5.42 7.84 0.57
C SER A 174 5.24 8.76 -0.65
N ARG A 175 5.48 8.23 -1.86
CA ARG A 175 5.31 8.97 -3.11
C ARG A 175 3.88 9.51 -3.31
N ARG A 176 2.86 8.74 -2.91
CA ARG A 176 1.45 9.10 -3.05
C ARG A 176 0.97 10.12 -2.02
N THR A 177 1.45 10.02 -0.80
CA THR A 177 0.96 10.78 0.35
C THR A 177 1.85 11.97 0.71
N GLY A 178 3.05 12.05 0.13
CA GLY A 178 4.06 13.05 0.50
C GLY A 178 4.70 12.79 1.87
N LYS A 179 4.33 11.71 2.58
CA LYS A 179 4.90 11.41 3.90
C LYS A 179 6.35 10.93 3.75
N PRO A 180 7.28 11.40 4.59
CA PRO A 180 8.66 10.95 4.58
C PRO A 180 8.77 9.44 4.81
N CYS A 181 9.76 8.79 4.21
CA CYS A 181 10.06 7.40 4.52
C CYS A 181 11.56 7.18 4.73
N ASN A 182 11.89 6.25 5.63
CA ASN A 182 13.27 5.79 5.84
C ASN A 182 13.31 4.25 5.69
N LEU A 183 13.79 3.80 4.54
CA LEU A 183 13.82 2.37 4.19
C LEU A 183 14.91 1.59 4.94
N ALA A 184 15.85 2.27 5.60
CA ALA A 184 16.98 1.68 6.30
C ALA A 184 16.93 1.86 7.83
N ALA A 185 15.92 2.58 8.36
CA ALA A 185 15.80 2.90 9.78
C ALA A 185 15.67 1.66 10.67
N LEU A 186 15.01 0.61 10.20
CA LEU A 186 14.86 -0.65 10.91
C LEU A 186 15.64 -1.75 10.20
N ARG A 187 16.43 -2.51 10.93
CA ARG A 187 17.24 -3.63 10.42
C ARG A 187 16.84 -4.93 11.08
N ARG A 188 16.79 -6.01 10.31
CA ARG A 188 16.61 -7.36 10.82
C ARG A 188 17.98 -8.01 10.98
N ILE A 189 18.40 -8.18 12.22
CA ILE A 189 19.75 -8.63 12.60
C ILE A 189 19.82 -10.13 12.85
N LYS A 190 18.67 -10.83 13.01
CA LYS A 190 18.60 -12.24 13.33
C LYS A 190 17.86 -13.00 12.22
N ALA A 191 18.44 -14.09 11.75
CA ALA A 191 17.75 -15.05 10.89
C ALA A 191 16.72 -15.81 11.73
N THR A 192 15.44 -15.68 11.38
CA THR A 192 14.34 -16.35 12.09
C THR A 192 13.68 -17.39 11.19
N ARG A 193 13.04 -18.40 11.77
CA ARG A 193 12.27 -19.41 11.01
C ARG A 193 11.10 -18.74 10.28
N SER A 194 10.49 -19.46 9.31
CA SER A 194 9.22 -19.05 8.73
C SER A 194 8.15 -18.95 9.82
N GLN A 195 7.31 -17.95 9.76
CA GLN A 195 6.20 -17.78 10.71
C GLN A 195 4.95 -18.59 10.32
N VAL A 196 4.98 -19.24 9.15
CA VAL A 196 3.87 -20.08 8.69
C VAL A 196 3.74 -21.29 9.62
N GLY A 197 2.54 -21.53 10.12
CA GLY A 197 2.26 -22.63 11.04
C GLY A 197 2.60 -22.38 12.52
N LEU A 198 3.23 -21.24 12.86
CA LEU A 198 3.50 -20.90 14.26
C LEU A 198 2.28 -20.29 14.95
N SER A 199 2.08 -20.65 16.23
CA SER A 199 1.13 -19.98 17.12
C SER A 199 1.53 -18.52 17.38
N ARG A 200 0.63 -17.71 17.96
CA ARG A 200 0.92 -16.32 18.31
C ARG A 200 2.13 -16.21 19.26
N ALA A 201 2.18 -17.04 20.32
CA ALA A 201 3.29 -17.06 21.24
C ALA A 201 4.62 -17.43 20.56
N GLN A 202 4.61 -18.47 19.73
CA GLN A 202 5.78 -18.90 18.96
C GLN A 202 6.26 -17.82 17.96
N ARG A 203 5.33 -17.04 17.36
CA ARG A 203 5.70 -15.92 16.49
C ARG A 203 6.40 -14.81 17.28
N ALA A 204 5.89 -14.48 18.46
CA ALA A 204 6.50 -13.47 19.34
C ALA A 204 7.91 -13.87 19.75
N GLU A 205 8.10 -15.10 20.21
CA GLU A 205 9.41 -15.66 20.56
C GLU A 205 10.38 -15.68 19.36
N ASN A 206 9.91 -16.13 18.20
CA ASN A 206 10.70 -16.20 16.99
C ASN A 206 11.26 -14.84 16.52
N VAL A 207 10.56 -13.74 16.79
CA VAL A 207 11.01 -12.39 16.41
C VAL A 207 11.68 -11.62 17.54
N GLN A 208 11.75 -12.18 18.74
CA GLN A 208 12.37 -11.52 19.89
C GLN A 208 13.85 -11.23 19.63
N GLY A 209 14.22 -9.93 19.76
CA GLY A 209 15.58 -9.46 19.49
C GLY A 209 16.02 -9.57 18.01
N ALA A 210 15.06 -9.78 17.08
CA ALA A 210 15.37 -9.92 15.65
C ALA A 210 15.53 -8.57 14.94
N PHE A 211 15.08 -7.49 15.55
CA PHE A 211 15.09 -6.15 14.95
C PHE A 211 15.93 -5.18 15.76
N ARG A 212 16.56 -4.24 15.07
CA ARG A 212 17.33 -3.14 15.66
C ARG A 212 17.10 -1.86 14.85
N ILE A 213 16.94 -0.74 15.55
CA ILE A 213 16.94 0.58 14.92
C ILE A 213 18.38 0.89 14.50
N ALA A 214 18.56 1.37 13.28
CA ALA A 214 19.86 1.78 12.76
C ALA A 214 20.38 3.00 13.54
N GLU A 215 21.68 3.06 13.77
CA GLU A 215 22.31 4.23 14.35
C GLU A 215 22.06 5.47 13.50
N GLY A 216 21.71 6.58 14.13
CA GLY A 216 21.41 7.83 13.42
C GLY A 216 20.07 7.84 12.66
N ALA A 217 19.19 6.84 12.84
CA ALA A 217 17.92 6.78 12.12
C ALA A 217 16.92 7.92 12.45
N GLY A 218 17.14 8.64 13.57
CA GLY A 218 16.38 9.85 13.91
C GLY A 218 14.89 9.59 14.23
N VAL A 219 14.54 8.42 14.78
CA VAL A 219 13.14 8.03 14.99
C VAL A 219 12.58 8.39 16.37
N ARG A 220 13.41 8.92 17.27
CA ARG A 220 13.00 9.22 18.65
C ARG A 220 11.99 10.36 18.66
N GLY A 221 10.87 10.17 19.35
CA GLY A 221 9.80 11.17 19.48
C GLY A 221 8.89 11.29 18.24
N LEU A 222 9.08 10.47 17.20
CA LEU A 222 8.26 10.47 16.00
C LEU A 222 7.12 9.46 16.08
N ASN A 223 5.99 9.83 15.49
CA ASN A 223 4.90 8.92 15.15
C ASN A 223 5.28 8.09 13.92
N VAL A 224 5.71 6.86 14.13
CA VAL A 224 6.19 5.99 13.07
C VAL A 224 5.09 5.02 12.63
N VAL A 225 4.87 4.92 11.33
CA VAL A 225 4.04 3.88 10.73
C VAL A 225 4.94 2.79 10.15
N LEU A 226 4.82 1.58 10.70
CA LEU A 226 5.45 0.39 10.12
C LEU A 226 4.59 -0.16 9.00
N VAL A 227 5.19 -0.41 7.85
CA VAL A 227 4.52 -0.94 6.65
C VAL A 227 4.97 -2.38 6.42
N ASP A 228 4.00 -3.29 6.28
CA ASP A 228 4.25 -4.70 5.92
C ASP A 228 3.20 -5.18 4.92
N ASP A 229 3.44 -6.34 4.30
CA ASP A 229 2.53 -6.95 3.31
C ASP A 229 1.50 -7.91 3.92
N VAL A 230 1.64 -8.31 5.18
CA VAL A 230 0.71 -9.19 5.94
C VAL A 230 0.69 -8.79 7.42
#